data_04cc6033c5c3256d26f73b8dc1582396
#
_entry.id   04cc6033c5c3256d26f73b8dc1582396
#
_cell.length_a   1.000
_cell.length_b   1.000
_cell.length_c   1.000
_cell.angle_alpha   90.00
_cell.angle_beta   90.00
_cell.angle_gamma   90.00
#
_symmetry.space_group_name_H-M   'P 1'
#
loop_
_entity.id
_entity.type
_entity.pdbx_description
1 polymer ?
#
loop_
_entity_poly.entity_id
_entity_poly.type
_entity_poly.pdbx_seq_one_letter_code
_entity_poly.pdbx_strand_id
1 'polypeptide(L)'
;MTDKIHNFIVTGGCGFIGSHLVEALTMHGQNVLVIDDMRVGKVKIDTANVKYLHQDVASAIPVGKFDAIFHLAATPRIRLSQTDPFGTITNNFNSTMVVAEYARRARIPLFFAASSSTRFLHHHDNPYTFSKSMNEELLELYRKRFGLEYHMLYFYNVYGPREADYGEHSTVVRAFKKCVESDQPLRIFGSGKKERDFTHIHDVIDGIIQLLTSKNKPKHVHLGSGNPVSIMDLAKAFDHSIVHEFDKKGEAEVTECADPYIEAEYDVISYVKKWKSDFEEERILHNVNKDLRKVEKKYAKTDSGQ
;
A
#
# COMPACT_ATOMS: atom_id res chain seq x y z
N MET A 1 -11.47 13.18 15.40
CA MET A 1 -10.50 12.85 16.47
C MET A 1 -10.74 13.77 17.66
N THR A 2 -10.35 13.39 18.86
CA THR A 2 -10.39 14.25 20.06
C THR A 2 -9.42 15.41 19.92
N ASP A 3 -9.68 16.56 20.58
CA ASP A 3 -8.80 17.75 20.58
C ASP A 3 -7.41 17.50 21.20
N LYS A 4 -7.14 16.26 21.66
CA LYS A 4 -5.88 15.85 22.23
C LYS A 4 -4.88 15.51 21.14
N ILE A 5 -3.70 16.12 21.20
CA ILE A 5 -2.55 15.79 20.35
C ILE A 5 -1.93 14.49 20.84
N HIS A 6 -1.82 13.52 19.94
CA HIS A 6 -1.15 12.24 20.17
C HIS A 6 0.16 12.18 19.38
N ASN A 7 1.10 11.36 19.86
CA ASN A 7 2.36 11.10 19.23
C ASN A 7 2.39 9.66 18.71
N PHE A 8 2.50 9.48 17.40
CA PHE A 8 2.50 8.18 16.76
C PHE A 8 3.87 7.82 16.18
N ILE A 9 4.20 6.54 16.17
CA ILE A 9 5.27 6.01 15.33
C ILE A 9 4.62 5.34 14.13
N VAL A 10 5.11 5.66 12.91
CA VAL A 10 4.73 4.95 11.68
C VAL A 10 6.00 4.39 11.05
N THR A 11 6.18 3.07 11.12
CA THR A 11 7.25 2.41 10.39
C THR A 11 6.82 2.13 8.96
N GLY A 12 7.70 2.29 7.98
CA GLY A 12 7.32 2.22 6.56
C GLY A 12 6.49 3.41 6.09
N GLY A 13 6.61 4.57 6.76
CA GLY A 13 5.81 5.76 6.51
C GLY A 13 6.16 6.50 5.22
N CYS A 14 7.26 6.16 4.54
CA CYS A 14 7.59 6.67 3.20
C CYS A 14 7.03 5.79 2.08
N GLY A 15 6.42 4.64 2.41
CA GLY A 15 5.79 3.72 1.48
C GLY A 15 4.40 4.18 1.03
N PHE A 16 3.75 3.38 0.18
CA PHE A 16 2.43 3.67 -0.39
C PHE A 16 1.38 3.92 0.71
N ILE A 17 1.03 2.90 1.49
CA ILE A 17 0.00 3.02 2.54
C ILE A 17 0.49 3.95 3.66
N GLY A 18 1.76 3.81 4.05
CA GLY A 18 2.35 4.59 5.13
C GLY A 18 2.31 6.09 4.90
N SER A 19 2.62 6.58 3.69
CA SER A 19 2.61 8.01 3.38
C SER A 19 1.21 8.63 3.44
N HIS A 20 0.17 7.89 3.05
CA HIS A 20 -1.21 8.33 3.20
C HIS A 20 -1.64 8.37 4.67
N LEU A 21 -1.22 7.37 5.47
CA LEU A 21 -1.51 7.37 6.90
C LEU A 21 -0.81 8.54 7.62
N VAL A 22 0.46 8.80 7.31
CA VAL A 22 1.21 9.95 7.85
C VAL A 22 0.49 11.25 7.52
N GLU A 23 0.09 11.45 6.27
CA GLU A 23 -0.66 12.62 5.83
C GLU A 23 -1.98 12.78 6.60
N ALA A 24 -2.80 11.73 6.68
CA ALA A 24 -4.07 11.77 7.40
C ALA A 24 -3.89 12.08 8.88
N LEU A 25 -2.93 11.45 9.57
CA LEU A 25 -2.65 11.72 10.98
C LEU A 25 -2.26 13.18 11.19
N THR A 26 -1.41 13.75 10.33
CA THR A 26 -0.94 15.15 10.46
C THR A 26 -2.03 16.16 10.09
N MET A 27 -2.89 15.88 9.12
CA MET A 27 -4.09 16.68 8.82
C MET A 27 -5.05 16.74 10.01
N HIS A 28 -5.06 15.73 10.87
CA HIS A 28 -5.78 15.72 12.15
C HIS A 28 -4.96 16.31 13.32
N GLY A 29 -3.87 17.04 13.05
CA GLY A 29 -3.06 17.73 14.05
C GLY A 29 -2.22 16.80 14.93
N GLN A 30 -2.01 15.54 14.54
CA GLN A 30 -1.22 14.57 15.30
C GLN A 30 0.28 14.69 14.97
N ASN A 31 1.15 14.35 15.93
CA ASN A 31 2.59 14.27 15.71
C ASN A 31 2.98 12.86 15.25
N VAL A 32 3.85 12.76 14.25
CA VAL A 32 4.29 11.48 13.69
C VAL A 32 5.80 11.38 13.63
N LEU A 33 6.36 10.33 14.20
CA LEU A 33 7.72 9.89 13.94
C LEU A 33 7.68 8.76 12.87
N VAL A 34 8.19 9.06 11.70
CA VAL A 34 8.35 8.06 10.62
C VAL A 34 9.71 7.39 10.77
N ILE A 35 9.72 6.04 10.75
CA ILE A 35 10.94 5.22 10.66
C ILE A 35 10.87 4.43 9.36
N ASP A 36 11.79 4.71 8.43
CA ASP A 36 11.80 4.11 7.09
C ASP A 36 13.24 4.06 6.55
N ASP A 37 13.64 2.97 5.93
CA ASP A 37 14.96 2.85 5.31
C ASP A 37 14.99 3.35 3.86
N MET A 38 13.83 3.76 3.33
CA MET A 38 13.63 4.30 1.97
C MET A 38 14.12 3.39 0.84
N ARG A 39 14.23 2.08 1.07
CA ARG A 39 14.57 1.13 -0.01
C ARG A 39 13.48 1.06 -1.07
N VAL A 40 12.22 1.15 -0.65
CA VAL A 40 11.04 1.05 -1.53
C VAL A 40 10.31 2.38 -1.65
N GLY A 41 9.75 2.89 -0.58
CA GLY A 41 9.01 4.15 -0.53
C GLY A 41 9.94 5.35 -0.40
N LYS A 42 9.60 6.46 -1.06
CA LYS A 42 10.39 7.71 -1.01
C LYS A 42 9.53 8.94 -0.77
N VAL A 43 8.24 8.74 -0.49
CA VAL A 43 7.30 9.84 -0.28
C VAL A 43 7.51 10.43 1.11
N LYS A 44 7.71 11.74 1.19
CA LYS A 44 7.75 12.48 2.45
C LYS A 44 6.63 13.51 2.48
N ILE A 45 5.94 13.59 3.59
CA ILE A 45 4.94 14.61 3.87
C ILE A 45 5.64 15.75 4.58
N ASP A 46 5.66 16.91 3.96
CA ASP A 46 6.34 18.10 4.47
C ASP A 46 5.40 18.92 5.35
N THR A 47 5.39 18.62 6.64
CA THR A 47 4.63 19.33 7.66
C THR A 47 5.44 19.42 8.96
N ALA A 48 5.17 20.45 9.79
CA ALA A 48 5.87 20.65 11.07
C ALA A 48 5.69 19.49 12.07
N ASN A 49 4.61 18.69 11.89
CA ASN A 49 4.24 17.62 12.82
C ASN A 49 4.88 16.27 12.47
N VAL A 50 5.71 16.18 11.43
CA VAL A 50 6.39 14.94 11.03
C VAL A 50 7.89 15.03 11.27
N LYS A 51 8.44 13.97 11.86
CA LYS A 51 9.88 13.74 11.94
C LYS A 51 10.23 12.46 11.23
N TYR A 52 11.30 12.47 10.43
CA TYR A 52 11.79 11.30 9.69
C TYR A 52 13.08 10.78 10.28
N LEU A 53 13.12 9.48 10.52
CA LEU A 53 14.31 8.76 10.91
C LEU A 53 14.62 7.75 9.78
N HIS A 54 15.69 8.04 9.01
CA HIS A 54 16.12 7.18 7.91
C HIS A 54 16.97 6.03 8.46
N GLN A 55 16.33 4.91 8.76
CA GLN A 55 17.00 3.70 9.26
C GLN A 55 16.11 2.47 9.10
N ASP A 56 16.73 1.29 9.14
CA ASP A 56 16.02 0.03 9.29
C ASP A 56 15.40 -0.05 10.69
N VAL A 57 14.09 -0.31 10.77
CA VAL A 57 13.36 -0.42 12.03
C VAL A 57 13.89 -1.56 12.91
N ALA A 58 14.47 -2.62 12.31
CA ALA A 58 15.10 -3.71 13.06
C ALA A 58 16.36 -3.29 13.83
N SER A 59 16.96 -2.12 13.50
CA SER A 59 18.15 -1.62 14.19
C SER A 59 17.83 -1.04 15.56
N ALA A 60 16.86 -0.11 15.65
CA ALA A 60 16.41 0.48 16.90
C ALA A 60 15.12 1.31 16.70
N ILE A 61 14.38 1.49 17.78
CA ILE A 61 13.29 2.47 17.88
C ILE A 61 13.68 3.48 18.98
N PRO A 62 13.65 4.80 18.70
CA PRO A 62 14.04 5.81 19.69
C PRO A 62 13.14 5.78 20.92
N VAL A 63 13.74 5.96 22.08
CA VAL A 63 13.00 6.13 23.34
C VAL A 63 12.23 7.43 23.29
N GLY A 64 10.93 7.39 23.61
CA GLY A 64 10.06 8.56 23.60
C GLY A 64 8.70 8.27 24.22
N LYS A 65 7.89 9.31 24.34
CA LYS A 65 6.48 9.16 24.74
C LYS A 65 5.62 9.12 23.49
N PHE A 66 5.15 7.93 23.17
CA PHE A 66 4.24 7.69 22.04
C PHE A 66 2.95 7.05 22.54
N ASP A 67 1.85 7.29 21.84
CA ASP A 67 0.52 6.81 22.18
C ASP A 67 0.18 5.51 21.45
N ALA A 68 0.75 5.29 20.26
CA ALA A 68 0.63 4.04 19.51
C ALA A 68 1.72 3.91 18.44
N ILE A 69 1.89 2.70 17.91
CA ILE A 69 2.78 2.41 16.79
C ILE A 69 2.02 1.72 15.66
N PHE A 70 2.19 2.22 14.43
CA PHE A 70 1.74 1.60 13.18
C PHE A 70 2.93 0.94 12.51
N HIS A 71 2.94 -0.38 12.48
CA HIS A 71 4.01 -1.15 11.85
C HIS A 71 3.61 -1.55 10.43
N LEU A 72 3.98 -0.71 9.44
CA LEU A 72 3.75 -0.91 8.02
C LEU A 72 5.02 -1.31 7.26
N ALA A 73 6.20 -1.17 7.88
CA ALA A 73 7.47 -1.59 7.30
C ALA A 73 7.48 -3.10 7.09
N ALA A 74 7.68 -3.51 5.84
CA ALA A 74 7.83 -4.92 5.47
C ALA A 74 8.42 -5.02 4.06
N THR A 75 9.00 -6.16 3.73
CA THR A 75 9.21 -6.59 2.34
C THR A 75 7.90 -7.19 1.84
N PRO A 76 7.09 -6.45 1.03
CA PRO A 76 5.80 -6.91 0.54
C PRO A 76 5.97 -7.78 -0.71
N ARG A 77 4.90 -8.50 -1.10
CA ARG A 77 4.75 -9.24 -2.34
C ARG A 77 5.24 -10.68 -2.33
N ILE A 78 4.32 -11.56 -2.72
CA ILE A 78 4.55 -12.99 -2.89
C ILE A 78 5.68 -13.22 -3.90
N ARG A 79 5.66 -12.53 -5.04
CA ARG A 79 6.62 -12.71 -6.11
C ARG A 79 8.06 -12.40 -5.68
N LEU A 80 8.27 -11.29 -5.01
CA LEU A 80 9.59 -10.91 -4.50
C LEU A 80 10.11 -11.92 -3.49
N SER A 81 9.24 -12.47 -2.65
CA SER A 81 9.62 -13.46 -1.66
C SER A 81 10.08 -14.78 -2.27
N GLN A 82 9.68 -15.10 -3.51
CA GLN A 82 10.14 -16.31 -4.20
C GLN A 82 11.55 -16.15 -4.76
N THR A 83 11.97 -14.93 -5.08
CA THR A 83 13.32 -14.64 -5.55
C THR A 83 14.30 -14.39 -4.41
N ASP A 84 13.81 -13.82 -3.29
CA ASP A 84 14.59 -13.62 -2.06
C ASP A 84 13.80 -14.07 -0.82
N PRO A 85 13.71 -15.40 -0.57
CA PRO A 85 13.00 -15.92 0.59
C PRO A 85 13.70 -15.56 1.91
N PHE A 86 15.03 -15.61 1.96
CA PHE A 86 15.81 -15.32 3.16
C PHE A 86 15.63 -13.85 3.57
N GLY A 87 15.85 -12.92 2.67
CA GLY A 87 15.70 -11.49 2.94
C GLY A 87 14.27 -11.14 3.34
N THR A 88 13.26 -11.70 2.67
CA THR A 88 11.85 -11.46 3.00
C THR A 88 11.49 -11.94 4.41
N ILE A 89 11.82 -13.19 4.76
CA ILE A 89 11.48 -13.76 6.06
C ILE A 89 12.23 -13.01 7.18
N THR A 90 13.55 -12.83 7.02
CA THR A 90 14.38 -12.17 8.02
C THR A 90 13.95 -10.73 8.27
N ASN A 91 13.75 -9.96 7.21
CA ASN A 91 13.34 -8.56 7.33
C ASN A 91 11.96 -8.42 8.00
N ASN A 92 10.97 -9.20 7.55
CA ASN A 92 9.61 -9.10 8.08
C ASN A 92 9.52 -9.58 9.53
N PHE A 93 10.24 -10.65 9.89
CA PHE A 93 10.19 -11.20 11.24
C PHE A 93 10.99 -10.35 12.24
N ASN A 94 12.22 -9.97 11.92
CA ASN A 94 13.07 -9.18 12.82
C ASN A 94 12.47 -7.80 13.08
N SER A 95 11.98 -7.12 12.05
CA SER A 95 11.34 -5.82 12.21
C SER A 95 10.11 -5.89 13.13
N THR A 96 9.24 -6.91 12.93
CA THR A 96 8.07 -7.11 13.78
C THR A 96 8.45 -7.45 15.22
N MET A 97 9.48 -8.28 15.43
CA MET A 97 9.96 -8.64 16.76
C MET A 97 10.47 -7.42 17.54
N VAL A 98 11.26 -6.55 16.90
CA VAL A 98 11.75 -5.30 17.52
C VAL A 98 10.60 -4.36 17.87
N VAL A 99 9.64 -4.20 16.95
CA VAL A 99 8.46 -3.34 17.17
C VAL A 99 7.57 -3.88 18.28
N ALA A 100 7.30 -5.18 18.30
CA ALA A 100 6.49 -5.82 19.34
C ALA A 100 7.12 -5.68 20.72
N GLU A 101 8.45 -5.87 20.84
CA GLU A 101 9.16 -5.71 22.10
C GLU A 101 9.18 -4.26 22.57
N TYR A 102 9.34 -3.30 21.63
CA TYR A 102 9.25 -1.88 21.96
C TYR A 102 7.84 -1.51 22.47
N ALA A 103 6.79 -1.89 21.73
CA ALA A 103 5.40 -1.62 22.11
C ALA A 103 5.05 -2.22 23.49
N ARG A 104 5.50 -3.45 23.75
CA ARG A 104 5.36 -4.12 25.04
C ARG A 104 6.01 -3.32 26.18
N ARG A 105 7.28 -2.90 26.01
CA ARG A 105 8.02 -2.15 27.04
C ARG A 105 7.44 -0.76 27.25
N ALA A 106 7.04 -0.10 26.18
CA ALA A 106 6.42 1.23 26.23
C ALA A 106 4.95 1.19 26.72
N ARG A 107 4.33 0.01 26.76
CA ARG A 107 2.91 -0.21 27.07
C ARG A 107 1.97 0.59 26.17
N ILE A 108 2.24 0.58 24.88
CA ILE A 108 1.43 1.24 23.84
C ILE A 108 0.84 0.20 22.88
N PRO A 109 -0.35 0.46 22.30
CA PRO A 109 -0.95 -0.44 21.34
C PRO A 109 -0.15 -0.46 20.02
N LEU A 110 -0.13 -1.64 19.39
CA LEU A 110 0.49 -1.91 18.10
C LEU A 110 -0.56 -2.18 17.01
N PHE A 111 -0.59 -1.36 15.98
CA PHE A 111 -1.35 -1.58 14.75
C PHE A 111 -0.43 -2.22 13.71
N PHE A 112 -0.67 -3.46 13.39
CA PHE A 112 0.21 -4.28 12.54
C PHE A 112 -0.39 -4.48 11.15
N ALA A 113 0.37 -4.16 10.11
CA ALA A 113 0.01 -4.43 8.72
C ALA A 113 0.06 -5.93 8.42
N ALA A 114 -1.05 -6.60 8.62
CA ALA A 114 -1.26 -7.98 8.25
C ALA A 114 -1.54 -8.10 6.74
N SER A 115 -1.49 -9.32 6.23
CA SER A 115 -1.76 -9.59 4.81
C SER A 115 -3.02 -10.44 4.65
N SER A 116 -3.91 -10.03 3.74
CA SER A 116 -5.04 -10.90 3.36
C SER A 116 -4.59 -12.26 2.86
N SER A 117 -3.37 -12.41 2.33
CA SER A 117 -2.85 -13.72 1.88
C SER A 117 -2.88 -14.80 2.96
N THR A 118 -2.73 -14.43 4.24
CA THR A 118 -2.83 -15.39 5.36
C THR A 118 -4.26 -15.91 5.59
N ARG A 119 -5.26 -15.33 4.92
CA ARG A 119 -6.67 -15.76 4.98
C ARG A 119 -7.04 -16.73 3.86
N PHE A 120 -6.28 -16.71 2.73
CA PHE A 120 -6.61 -17.44 1.50
C PHE A 120 -5.58 -18.48 1.11
N LEU A 121 -4.35 -18.38 1.60
CA LEU A 121 -3.25 -19.25 1.29
C LEU A 121 -2.76 -19.98 2.53
N HIS A 122 -2.28 -21.20 2.33
CA HIS A 122 -1.57 -21.90 3.39
C HIS A 122 -0.20 -21.22 3.62
N HIS A 123 0.25 -21.18 4.87
CA HIS A 123 1.49 -20.50 5.22
C HIS A 123 2.74 -21.11 4.53
N HIS A 124 2.66 -22.34 4.02
CA HIS A 124 3.74 -22.97 3.25
C HIS A 124 3.68 -22.69 1.73
N ASP A 125 2.69 -21.98 1.22
CA ASP A 125 2.53 -21.74 -0.22
C ASP A 125 3.60 -20.79 -0.76
N ASN A 126 4.05 -19.84 0.04
CA ASN A 126 5.13 -18.92 -0.33
C ASN A 126 5.79 -18.26 0.91
N PRO A 127 7.05 -17.77 0.79
CA PRO A 127 7.78 -17.18 1.90
C PRO A 127 7.15 -15.90 2.47
N TYR A 128 6.46 -15.10 1.67
CA TYR A 128 5.78 -13.89 2.13
C TYR A 128 4.61 -14.24 3.07
N THR A 129 3.71 -15.13 2.65
CA THR A 129 2.59 -15.58 3.48
C THR A 129 3.11 -16.26 4.75
N PHE A 130 4.18 -17.05 4.64
CA PHE A 130 4.84 -17.66 5.80
C PHE A 130 5.33 -16.59 6.79
N SER A 131 6.07 -15.58 6.32
CA SER A 131 6.58 -14.51 7.19
C SER A 131 5.47 -13.74 7.89
N LYS A 132 4.35 -13.47 7.20
CA LYS A 132 3.20 -12.80 7.80
C LYS A 132 2.48 -13.67 8.84
N SER A 133 2.30 -14.96 8.57
CA SER A 133 1.72 -15.91 9.55
C SER A 133 2.59 -16.03 10.80
N MET A 134 3.91 -16.11 10.66
CA MET A 134 4.83 -16.10 11.81
C MET A 134 4.70 -14.85 12.67
N ASN A 135 4.50 -13.68 12.03
CA ASN A 135 4.30 -12.43 12.75
C ASN A 135 2.95 -12.41 13.50
N GLU A 136 1.89 -12.97 12.93
CA GLU A 136 0.60 -13.13 13.61
C GLU A 136 0.75 -13.99 14.87
N GLU A 137 1.46 -15.12 14.77
CA GLU A 137 1.74 -16.00 15.93
C GLU A 137 2.62 -15.32 16.99
N LEU A 138 3.64 -14.57 16.55
CA LEU A 138 4.49 -13.79 17.45
C LEU A 138 3.67 -12.79 18.26
N LEU A 139 2.81 -12.01 17.62
CA LEU A 139 1.98 -11.01 18.28
C LEU A 139 0.96 -11.66 19.24
N GLU A 140 0.41 -12.81 18.86
CA GLU A 140 -0.48 -13.57 19.75
C GLU A 140 0.25 -14.12 20.98
N LEU A 141 1.51 -14.58 20.82
CA LEU A 141 2.37 -14.95 21.94
C LEU A 141 2.60 -13.76 22.88
N TYR A 142 2.95 -12.59 22.32
CA TYR A 142 3.20 -11.38 23.13
C TYR A 142 1.95 -10.90 23.86
N ARG A 143 0.79 -11.01 23.24
CA ARG A 143 -0.50 -10.71 23.89
C ARG A 143 -0.77 -11.65 25.07
N LYS A 144 -0.68 -12.96 24.84
CA LYS A 144 -1.02 -13.98 25.85
C LYS A 144 -0.05 -13.97 27.04
N ARG A 145 1.23 -13.75 26.79
CA ARG A 145 2.27 -13.86 27.81
C ARG A 145 2.64 -12.55 28.48
N PHE A 146 2.50 -11.45 27.76
CA PHE A 146 3.02 -10.15 28.20
C PHE A 146 1.97 -9.04 28.17
N GLY A 147 0.74 -9.33 27.74
CA GLY A 147 -0.34 -8.35 27.72
C GLY A 147 -0.20 -7.29 26.64
N LEU A 148 0.54 -7.54 25.55
CA LEU A 148 0.63 -6.60 24.45
C LEU A 148 -0.75 -6.38 23.82
N GLU A 149 -1.18 -5.13 23.77
CA GLU A 149 -2.35 -4.74 22.98
C GLU A 149 -1.94 -4.59 21.53
N TYR A 150 -2.64 -5.29 20.62
CA TYR A 150 -2.40 -5.15 19.19
C TYR A 150 -3.68 -5.30 18.37
N HIS A 151 -3.65 -4.70 17.17
CA HIS A 151 -4.70 -4.76 16.17
C HIS A 151 -4.09 -5.16 14.83
N MET A 152 -4.58 -6.23 14.21
CA MET A 152 -4.15 -6.69 12.90
C MET A 152 -4.99 -6.03 11.82
N LEU A 153 -4.35 -5.26 10.95
CA LEU A 153 -4.96 -4.58 9.81
C LEU A 153 -4.74 -5.43 8.55
N TYR A 154 -5.77 -6.16 8.11
CA TYR A 154 -5.70 -6.98 6.90
C TYR A 154 -6.03 -6.12 5.69
N PHE A 155 -5.04 -5.90 4.83
CA PHE A 155 -5.18 -5.14 3.58
C PHE A 155 -5.48 -6.05 2.40
N TYR A 156 -6.46 -5.64 1.57
CA TYR A 156 -6.91 -6.36 0.39
C TYR A 156 -6.59 -5.55 -0.87
N ASN A 157 -5.61 -6.00 -1.67
CA ASN A 157 -5.15 -5.43 -2.95
C ASN A 157 -5.31 -3.90 -3.07
N VAL A 158 -4.73 -3.18 -2.12
CA VAL A 158 -4.87 -1.72 -2.04
C VAL A 158 -4.34 -1.07 -3.31
N TYR A 159 -5.11 -0.10 -3.85
CA TYR A 159 -4.79 0.68 -5.04
C TYR A 159 -5.03 2.17 -4.81
N GLY A 160 -4.45 3.03 -5.67
CA GLY A 160 -4.66 4.48 -5.64
C GLY A 160 -3.40 5.29 -5.93
N PRO A 161 -3.40 6.58 -5.59
CA PRO A 161 -2.22 7.44 -5.75
C PRO A 161 -1.00 6.93 -4.94
N ARG A 162 0.21 7.25 -5.36
CA ARG A 162 1.49 6.89 -4.71
C ARG A 162 1.80 5.38 -4.66
N GLU A 163 1.12 4.56 -5.48
CA GLU A 163 1.53 3.14 -5.64
C GLU A 163 2.99 3.06 -6.11
N ALA A 164 3.72 2.05 -5.64
CA ALA A 164 5.10 1.82 -6.06
C ALA A 164 5.18 1.57 -7.58
N ASP A 165 6.05 2.31 -8.27
CA ASP A 165 6.15 2.34 -9.73
C ASP A 165 7.37 1.59 -10.28
N TYR A 166 7.89 0.61 -9.57
CA TYR A 166 9.08 -0.09 -10.02
C TYR A 166 9.05 -1.58 -9.75
N GLY A 167 9.35 -2.32 -10.81
CA GLY A 167 9.60 -3.76 -10.79
C GLY A 167 8.49 -4.57 -10.14
N GLU A 168 8.89 -5.50 -9.30
CA GLU A 168 8.01 -6.46 -8.64
C GLU A 168 7.22 -5.86 -7.46
N HIS A 169 7.45 -4.61 -7.12
CA HIS A 169 6.71 -3.88 -6.07
C HIS A 169 5.39 -3.28 -6.55
N SER A 170 5.17 -3.17 -7.86
CA SER A 170 3.94 -2.61 -8.42
C SER A 170 2.72 -3.48 -8.11
N THR A 171 1.57 -2.83 -7.84
CA THR A 171 0.26 -3.49 -7.82
C THR A 171 -0.16 -3.82 -9.25
N VAL A 172 -1.19 -4.66 -9.42
CA VAL A 172 -1.71 -4.94 -10.77
C VAL A 172 -2.30 -3.69 -11.42
N VAL A 173 -2.98 -2.85 -10.65
CA VAL A 173 -3.53 -1.57 -11.13
C VAL A 173 -2.41 -0.67 -11.65
N ARG A 174 -1.33 -0.47 -10.86
CA ARG A 174 -0.19 0.34 -11.28
C ARG A 174 0.57 -0.26 -12.46
N ALA A 175 0.73 -1.58 -12.49
CA ALA A 175 1.37 -2.28 -13.60
C ALA A 175 0.60 -2.06 -14.91
N PHE A 176 -0.73 -2.13 -14.87
CA PHE A 176 -1.57 -1.86 -16.05
C PHE A 176 -1.51 -0.38 -16.48
N LYS A 177 -1.57 0.57 -15.54
CA LYS A 177 -1.34 1.99 -15.83
C LYS A 177 -0.03 2.21 -16.57
N LYS A 178 1.05 1.59 -16.10
CA LYS A 178 2.36 1.70 -16.71
C LYS A 178 2.41 1.14 -18.15
N CYS A 179 1.71 0.04 -18.39
CA CYS A 179 1.57 -0.49 -19.75
C CYS A 179 0.89 0.52 -20.67
N VAL A 180 -0.22 1.12 -20.23
CA VAL A 180 -0.92 2.17 -21.00
C VAL A 180 -0.04 3.41 -21.22
N GLU A 181 0.63 3.90 -20.16
CA GLU A 181 1.55 5.06 -20.23
C GLU A 181 2.69 4.85 -21.25
N SER A 182 3.17 3.61 -21.40
CA SER A 182 4.26 3.23 -22.32
C SER A 182 3.79 2.61 -23.63
N ASP A 183 2.47 2.60 -23.88
CA ASP A 183 1.84 2.00 -25.07
C ASP A 183 2.21 0.53 -25.27
N GLN A 184 2.30 -0.22 -24.14
CA GLN A 184 2.60 -1.64 -24.13
C GLN A 184 1.34 -2.44 -23.76
N PRO A 185 1.14 -3.66 -24.27
CA PRO A 185 -0.03 -4.44 -23.94
C PRO A 185 -0.07 -4.82 -22.45
N LEU A 186 -1.29 -4.87 -21.90
CA LEU A 186 -1.54 -5.35 -20.55
C LEU A 186 -1.19 -6.83 -20.46
N ARG A 187 -0.38 -7.22 -19.48
CA ARG A 187 0.08 -8.61 -19.31
C ARG A 187 -0.78 -9.32 -18.28
N ILE A 188 -1.62 -10.26 -18.72
CA ILE A 188 -2.46 -11.09 -17.87
C ILE A 188 -1.84 -12.47 -17.72
N PHE A 189 -1.61 -12.90 -16.48
CA PHE A 189 -1.13 -14.24 -16.18
C PHE A 189 -2.30 -15.22 -16.08
N GLY A 190 -2.26 -16.30 -16.88
CA GLY A 190 -3.34 -17.25 -17.01
C GLY A 190 -4.54 -16.71 -17.78
N SER A 191 -5.74 -17.15 -17.41
CA SER A 191 -7.00 -16.77 -18.07
C SER A 191 -7.53 -15.39 -17.70
N GLY A 192 -7.00 -14.76 -16.64
CA GLY A 192 -7.54 -13.54 -16.08
C GLY A 192 -8.80 -13.71 -15.22
N LYS A 193 -9.25 -14.96 -14.98
CA LYS A 193 -10.44 -15.25 -14.17
C LYS A 193 -10.24 -15.12 -12.68
N LYS A 194 -8.97 -15.06 -12.21
CA LYS A 194 -8.68 -14.83 -10.78
C LYS A 194 -9.29 -13.52 -10.32
N GLU A 195 -9.96 -13.57 -9.18
CA GLU A 195 -10.65 -12.42 -8.61
C GLU A 195 -9.89 -11.84 -7.42
N ARG A 196 -9.93 -10.52 -7.31
CA ARG A 196 -9.29 -9.78 -6.22
C ARG A 196 -10.24 -8.76 -5.65
N ASP A 197 -10.32 -8.72 -4.34
CA ASP A 197 -10.93 -7.61 -3.63
C ASP A 197 -9.97 -6.42 -3.69
N PHE A 198 -10.35 -5.41 -4.46
CA PHE A 198 -9.58 -4.17 -4.61
C PHE A 198 -10.15 -3.10 -3.68
N THR A 199 -9.30 -2.52 -2.83
CA THR A 199 -9.69 -1.49 -1.89
C THR A 199 -8.92 -0.20 -2.14
N HIS A 200 -9.62 0.91 -2.31
CA HIS A 200 -8.96 2.19 -2.53
C HIS A 200 -8.22 2.66 -1.27
N ILE A 201 -7.09 3.33 -1.47
CA ILE A 201 -6.25 3.79 -0.36
C ILE A 201 -6.99 4.73 0.60
N HIS A 202 -7.90 5.58 0.12
CA HIS A 202 -8.66 6.46 0.98
C HIS A 202 -9.59 5.67 1.89
N ASP A 203 -10.32 4.66 1.38
CA ASP A 203 -11.17 3.78 2.21
C ASP A 203 -10.35 3.08 3.30
N VAL A 204 -9.14 2.62 2.95
CA VAL A 204 -8.22 2.00 3.92
C VAL A 204 -7.82 2.98 5.02
N ILE A 205 -7.45 4.21 4.65
CA ILE A 205 -7.03 5.22 5.62
C ILE A 205 -8.19 5.66 6.51
N ASP A 206 -9.37 5.88 5.94
CA ASP A 206 -10.57 6.25 6.68
C ASP A 206 -10.95 5.15 7.69
N GLY A 207 -10.83 3.87 7.28
CA GLY A 207 -11.01 2.73 8.19
C GLY A 207 -10.00 2.72 9.36
N ILE A 208 -8.74 3.07 9.12
CA ILE A 208 -7.73 3.19 10.19
C ILE A 208 -8.06 4.36 11.13
N ILE A 209 -8.47 5.51 10.59
CA ILE A 209 -8.87 6.67 11.39
C ILE A 209 -10.13 6.36 12.22
N GLN A 210 -11.11 5.68 11.62
CA GLN A 210 -12.31 5.21 12.33
C GLN A 210 -11.92 4.26 13.48
N LEU A 211 -11.01 3.31 13.23
CA LEU A 211 -10.51 2.41 14.26
C LEU A 211 -9.84 3.15 15.42
N LEU A 212 -9.02 4.17 15.12
CA LEU A 212 -8.36 4.98 16.14
C LEU A 212 -9.34 5.69 17.07
N THR A 213 -10.46 6.14 16.52
CA THR A 213 -11.50 6.87 17.27
C THR A 213 -12.52 5.97 17.94
N SER A 214 -12.59 4.68 17.55
CA SER A 214 -13.52 3.70 18.12
C SER A 214 -13.18 3.40 19.58
N LYS A 215 -14.22 3.27 20.43
CA LYS A 215 -14.09 2.82 21.83
C LYS A 215 -13.76 1.33 21.90
N ASN A 216 -14.38 0.55 21.02
CA ASN A 216 -14.21 -0.90 20.95
C ASN A 216 -13.39 -1.23 19.69
N LYS A 217 -12.09 -1.48 19.86
CA LYS A 217 -11.20 -1.81 18.76
C LYS A 217 -11.10 -3.33 18.60
N PRO A 218 -11.58 -3.92 17.48
CA PRO A 218 -11.42 -5.35 17.25
C PRO A 218 -9.94 -5.70 17.07
N LYS A 219 -9.58 -6.92 17.44
CA LYS A 219 -8.22 -7.43 17.24
C LYS A 219 -7.88 -7.66 15.77
N HIS A 220 -8.84 -8.11 14.99
CA HIS A 220 -8.72 -8.34 13.54
C HIS A 220 -9.60 -7.33 12.81
N VAL A 221 -9.01 -6.56 11.92
CA VAL A 221 -9.65 -5.47 11.17
C VAL A 221 -9.44 -5.74 9.69
N HIS A 222 -10.50 -6.07 8.99
CA HIS A 222 -10.46 -6.37 7.57
C HIS A 222 -10.78 -5.11 6.76
N LEU A 223 -9.75 -4.54 6.12
CA LEU A 223 -9.83 -3.33 5.30
C LEU A 223 -9.90 -3.74 3.83
N GLY A 224 -11.01 -4.32 3.46
CA GLY A 224 -11.38 -4.78 2.12
C GLY A 224 -12.69 -4.18 1.68
N SER A 225 -12.98 -4.18 0.37
CA SER A 225 -14.23 -3.65 -0.18
C SER A 225 -15.41 -4.63 -0.09
N GLY A 226 -15.12 -5.93 0.00
CA GLY A 226 -16.13 -6.99 -0.11
C GLY A 226 -16.64 -7.22 -1.53
N ASN A 227 -16.05 -6.58 -2.54
CA ASN A 227 -16.48 -6.64 -3.94
C ASN A 227 -15.32 -7.11 -4.82
N PRO A 228 -15.09 -8.43 -4.97
CA PRO A 228 -14.02 -8.95 -5.79
C PRO A 228 -14.27 -8.70 -7.28
N VAL A 229 -13.22 -8.33 -8.00
CA VAL A 229 -13.22 -8.06 -9.44
C VAL A 229 -12.21 -8.97 -10.13
N SER A 230 -12.57 -9.55 -11.28
CA SER A 230 -11.66 -10.36 -12.05
C SER A 230 -10.53 -9.52 -12.66
N ILE A 231 -9.34 -10.12 -12.79
CA ILE A 231 -8.20 -9.47 -13.47
C ILE A 231 -8.55 -9.11 -14.92
N MET A 232 -9.39 -9.95 -15.56
CA MET A 232 -9.85 -9.69 -16.92
C MET A 232 -10.78 -8.48 -16.99
N ASP A 233 -11.72 -8.31 -16.05
CA ASP A 233 -12.65 -7.17 -16.06
C ASP A 233 -11.91 -5.88 -15.68
N LEU A 234 -10.95 -5.97 -14.77
CA LEU A 234 -10.03 -4.87 -14.49
C LEU A 234 -9.26 -4.46 -15.76
N ALA A 235 -8.69 -5.42 -16.50
CA ALA A 235 -7.94 -5.13 -17.73
C ALA A 235 -8.82 -4.50 -18.82
N LYS A 236 -10.05 -4.99 -19.00
CA LYS A 236 -11.02 -4.40 -19.94
C LYS A 236 -11.35 -2.93 -19.61
N ALA A 237 -11.36 -2.56 -18.32
CA ALA A 237 -11.63 -1.17 -17.92
C ALA A 237 -10.54 -0.19 -18.39
N PHE A 238 -9.34 -0.66 -18.69
CA PHE A 238 -8.27 0.17 -19.28
C PHE A 238 -8.44 0.43 -20.78
N ASP A 239 -9.33 -0.28 -21.45
CA ASP A 239 -9.55 -0.18 -22.91
C ASP A 239 -8.23 -0.15 -23.68
N HIS A 240 -7.41 -1.20 -23.49
CA HIS A 240 -6.07 -1.30 -24.05
C HIS A 240 -5.79 -2.74 -24.50
N SER A 241 -4.78 -2.93 -25.36
CA SER A 241 -4.39 -4.26 -25.85
C SER A 241 -3.97 -5.19 -24.72
N ILE A 242 -4.34 -6.47 -24.81
CA ILE A 242 -4.09 -7.49 -23.79
C ILE A 242 -3.27 -8.63 -24.40
N VAL A 243 -2.29 -9.12 -23.64
CA VAL A 243 -1.57 -10.36 -23.93
C VAL A 243 -1.64 -11.30 -22.73
N HIS A 244 -1.78 -12.59 -23.01
CA HIS A 244 -1.80 -13.62 -21.99
C HIS A 244 -0.42 -14.24 -21.83
N GLU A 245 -0.03 -14.47 -20.58
CA GLU A 245 1.19 -15.16 -20.19
C GLU A 245 0.86 -16.43 -19.38
N PHE A 246 1.87 -17.28 -19.20
CA PHE A 246 1.73 -18.47 -18.36
C PHE A 246 1.25 -18.11 -16.95
N ASP A 247 0.34 -18.95 -16.42
CA ASP A 247 -0.19 -18.71 -15.08
C ASP A 247 0.87 -18.83 -13.99
N LYS A 248 0.72 -18.05 -12.95
CA LYS A 248 1.61 -18.04 -11.78
C LYS A 248 1.08 -18.97 -10.71
N LYS A 249 1.97 -19.81 -10.19
CA LYS A 249 1.67 -20.67 -9.04
C LYS A 249 1.75 -19.92 -7.73
N GLY A 250 1.02 -20.39 -6.71
CA GLY A 250 1.08 -19.86 -5.33
C GLY A 250 0.23 -18.61 -5.08
N GLU A 251 -0.69 -18.27 -5.98
CA GLU A 251 -1.69 -17.23 -5.82
C GLU A 251 -3.08 -17.81 -5.62
N ALA A 252 -3.90 -17.20 -4.75
CA ALA A 252 -5.30 -17.60 -4.57
C ALA A 252 -6.13 -17.36 -5.84
N GLU A 253 -7.14 -18.21 -6.08
CA GLU A 253 -8.08 -17.99 -7.18
C GLU A 253 -9.00 -16.79 -6.91
N VAL A 254 -9.51 -16.68 -5.68
CA VAL A 254 -10.36 -15.58 -5.23
C VAL A 254 -9.82 -15.03 -3.92
N THR A 255 -9.77 -13.70 -3.79
CA THR A 255 -9.58 -13.03 -2.51
C THR A 255 -10.75 -12.09 -2.30
N GLU A 256 -11.54 -12.34 -1.26
CA GLU A 256 -12.72 -11.57 -0.91
C GLU A 256 -12.70 -11.23 0.58
N CYS A 257 -13.02 -10.00 0.93
CA CYS A 257 -13.24 -9.59 2.30
C CYS A 257 -14.69 -9.91 2.69
N ALA A 258 -14.92 -11.06 3.30
CA ALA A 258 -16.26 -11.51 3.67
C ALA A 258 -16.89 -10.69 4.82
N ASP A 259 -16.08 -10.03 5.63
CA ASP A 259 -16.51 -9.21 6.78
C ASP A 259 -15.71 -7.90 6.80
N PRO A 260 -16.04 -6.95 5.90
CA PRO A 260 -15.34 -5.68 5.81
C PRO A 260 -15.63 -4.79 7.03
N TYR A 261 -14.58 -4.20 7.61
CA TYR A 261 -14.69 -3.22 8.69
C TYR A 261 -15.18 -1.84 8.20
N ILE A 262 -15.08 -1.60 6.91
CA ILE A 262 -15.40 -0.33 6.24
C ILE A 262 -16.51 -0.52 5.21
N GLU A 263 -17.26 0.54 4.93
CA GLU A 263 -18.06 0.67 3.71
C GLU A 263 -17.18 1.33 2.65
N ALA A 264 -16.83 0.61 1.59
CA ALA A 264 -15.97 1.14 0.55
C ALA A 264 -16.74 2.12 -0.35
N GLU A 265 -16.22 3.34 -0.48
CA GLU A 265 -16.80 4.39 -1.32
C GLU A 265 -16.29 4.31 -2.77
N TYR A 266 -15.12 3.72 -2.98
CA TYR A 266 -14.44 3.70 -4.27
C TYR A 266 -14.55 2.33 -4.94
N ASP A 267 -14.91 2.36 -6.22
CA ASP A 267 -14.93 1.19 -7.12
C ASP A 267 -13.71 1.23 -8.07
N VAL A 268 -13.00 0.11 -8.18
CA VAL A 268 -11.75 0.02 -8.95
C VAL A 268 -11.98 0.23 -10.45
N ILE A 269 -13.09 -0.25 -10.99
CA ILE A 269 -13.41 -0.11 -12.42
C ILE A 269 -13.69 1.35 -12.75
N SER A 270 -14.50 2.03 -11.95
CA SER A 270 -14.81 3.46 -12.09
C SER A 270 -13.54 4.32 -11.94
N TYR A 271 -12.69 4.01 -10.96
CA TYR A 271 -11.40 4.68 -10.77
C TYR A 271 -10.48 4.53 -11.99
N VAL A 272 -10.37 3.34 -12.55
CA VAL A 272 -9.52 3.08 -13.73
C VAL A 272 -10.06 3.81 -14.96
N LYS A 273 -11.36 3.78 -15.21
CA LYS A 273 -11.99 4.49 -16.34
C LYS A 273 -11.77 6.00 -16.25
N LYS A 274 -11.95 6.58 -15.05
CA LYS A 274 -11.68 7.99 -14.82
C LYS A 274 -10.20 8.30 -15.06
N TRP A 275 -9.28 7.55 -14.47
CA TRP A 275 -7.85 7.73 -14.69
C TRP A 275 -7.48 7.66 -16.19
N LYS A 276 -8.06 6.73 -16.93
CA LYS A 276 -7.82 6.58 -18.38
C LYS A 276 -8.28 7.80 -19.15
N SER A 277 -9.48 8.33 -18.86
CA SER A 277 -10.00 9.56 -19.46
C SER A 277 -9.09 10.76 -19.19
N ASP A 278 -8.72 10.97 -17.91
CA ASP A 278 -7.84 12.07 -17.51
C ASP A 278 -6.47 11.97 -18.22
N PHE A 279 -5.90 10.77 -18.32
CA PHE A 279 -4.63 10.51 -18.99
C PHE A 279 -4.69 10.81 -20.49
N GLU A 280 -5.77 10.44 -21.17
CA GLU A 280 -5.96 10.72 -22.60
C GLU A 280 -6.12 12.21 -22.88
N GLU A 281 -6.86 12.93 -22.05
CA GLU A 281 -7.01 14.38 -22.12
C GLU A 281 -5.65 15.09 -21.95
N GLU A 282 -4.87 14.72 -20.95
CA GLU A 282 -3.53 15.27 -20.73
C GLU A 282 -2.60 14.99 -21.93
N ARG A 283 -2.65 13.79 -22.51
CA ARG A 283 -1.87 13.41 -23.68
C ARG A 283 -2.23 14.23 -24.92
N ILE A 284 -3.53 14.50 -25.13
CA ILE A 284 -4.01 15.35 -26.23
C ILE A 284 -3.51 16.77 -26.03
N LEU A 285 -3.68 17.37 -24.85
CA LEU A 285 -3.21 18.71 -24.52
C LEU A 285 -1.70 18.86 -24.69
N HIS A 286 -0.92 17.85 -24.27
CA HIS A 286 0.52 17.86 -24.45
C HIS A 286 0.91 17.88 -25.95
N ASN A 287 0.25 17.10 -26.80
CA ASN A 287 0.51 17.05 -28.23
C ASN A 287 0.12 18.36 -28.92
N VAL A 288 -1.04 18.94 -28.60
CA VAL A 288 -1.48 20.25 -29.10
C VAL A 288 -0.45 21.34 -28.74
N ASN A 289 -0.03 21.41 -27.48
CA ASN A 289 0.98 22.38 -27.03
C ASN A 289 2.34 22.20 -27.73
N LYS A 290 2.74 20.96 -27.99
CA LYS A 290 3.98 20.64 -28.72
C LYS A 290 3.90 21.12 -30.17
N ASP A 291 2.76 20.96 -30.83
CA ASP A 291 2.54 21.40 -32.18
C ASP A 291 2.42 22.93 -32.30
N LEU A 292 1.76 23.58 -31.36
CA LEU A 292 1.75 25.06 -31.25
C LEU A 292 3.15 25.62 -31.10
N ARG A 293 4.00 25.07 -30.24
CA ARG A 293 5.41 25.52 -30.11
C ARG A 293 6.25 25.31 -31.38
N LYS A 294 5.94 24.29 -32.20
CA LYS A 294 6.59 24.09 -33.48
C LYS A 294 6.17 25.17 -34.48
N VAL A 295 4.88 25.54 -34.51
CA VAL A 295 4.31 26.60 -35.34
C VAL A 295 4.92 27.95 -34.94
N GLU A 296 4.93 28.28 -33.64
CA GLU A 296 5.57 29.53 -33.14
C GLU A 296 7.04 29.64 -33.55
N LYS A 297 7.81 28.54 -33.39
CA LYS A 297 9.22 28.53 -33.82
C LYS A 297 9.41 28.67 -35.34
N LYS A 298 8.45 28.23 -36.15
CA LYS A 298 8.47 28.38 -37.58
C LYS A 298 8.23 29.85 -38.00
N TYR A 299 7.27 30.51 -37.37
CA TYR A 299 6.98 31.93 -37.64
C TYR A 299 8.06 32.86 -37.10
N ALA A 300 8.61 32.60 -35.90
CA ALA A 300 9.73 33.39 -35.37
C ALA A 300 11.01 33.32 -36.22
N LYS A 301 11.20 32.28 -37.04
CA LYS A 301 12.32 32.19 -38.00
C LYS A 301 12.04 32.93 -39.29
N THR A 302 10.79 33.16 -39.67
CA THR A 302 10.44 33.95 -40.87
C THR A 302 10.53 35.46 -40.62
N ASP A 303 10.30 35.93 -39.38
CA ASP A 303 10.43 37.35 -39.02
C ASP A 303 11.88 37.82 -38.76
N SER A 304 12.81 36.88 -38.56
CA SER A 304 14.24 37.20 -38.35
C SER A 304 15.08 37.15 -39.63
N GLY A 305 14.45 37.01 -40.79
CA GLY A 305 15.07 36.89 -42.10
C GLY A 305 14.86 38.09 -43.05
N GLN A 306 14.51 39.31 -42.52
CA GLN A 306 14.56 40.55 -43.28
C GLN A 306 15.71 41.44 -42.88
#